data_600341f1c669669e2b7ecd9d2d20fb9f
#
_entry.id   600341f1c669669e2b7ecd9d2d20fb9f
#
_cell.length_a   1.000
_cell.length_b   1.000
_cell.length_c   1.000
_cell.angle_alpha   90.00
_cell.angle_beta   90.00
_cell.angle_gamma   90.00
#
_symmetry.space_group_name_H-M   'P 1'
#
loop_
_entity.id
_entity.type
_entity.pdbx_description
1 polymer ?
#
loop_
_entity_poly.entity_id
_entity_poly.type
_entity_poly.pdbx_seq_one_letter_code
_entity_poly.pdbx_strand_id
1 'polypeptide(L)'
;APQTMRPPYGALRPEQRELIRREFGYPTITWNVDPEDWKRPGVGVVTQRLVEGARPGGILLAHDIHAPTITAMPGTLDELLRRGFRFVTVSELINIEQSQIHAQVAAATSPLPQR
;
A
#
# COMPACT_ATOMS: atom_id res chain seq x y z
N ALA A 1 2.49 -16.86 10.51
CA ALA A 1 3.49 -15.94 11.06
C ALA A 1 3.44 -14.59 10.32
N PRO A 2 3.68 -13.46 10.99
CA PRO A 2 3.77 -12.16 10.32
C PRO A 2 4.88 -12.14 9.26
N GLN A 3 4.67 -11.40 8.19
CA GLN A 3 5.65 -11.27 7.10
C GLN A 3 6.07 -9.81 6.88
N THR A 4 5.36 -8.88 7.46
CA THR A 4 5.60 -7.44 7.33
C THR A 4 5.37 -6.75 8.67
N MET A 5 5.83 -5.52 8.81
CA MET A 5 5.53 -4.72 10.00
C MET A 5 5.26 -3.27 9.61
N ARG A 6 4.46 -2.60 10.41
CA ARG A 6 4.23 -1.16 10.30
C ARG A 6 4.50 -0.52 11.66
N PRO A 7 5.41 0.47 11.73
CA PRO A 7 5.69 1.12 13.00
C PRO A 7 4.55 2.04 13.41
N PRO A 8 4.29 2.19 14.71
CA PRO A 8 3.37 3.20 15.20
C PRO A 8 3.74 4.58 14.64
N TYR A 9 2.75 5.32 14.19
CA TYR A 9 2.90 6.66 13.59
C TYR A 9 3.81 6.71 12.35
N GLY A 10 4.21 5.57 11.79
CA GLY A 10 5.22 5.53 10.75
C GLY A 10 6.63 5.91 11.23
N ALA A 11 6.82 6.04 12.53
CA ALA A 11 8.01 6.63 13.13
C ALA A 11 9.09 5.58 13.37
N LEU A 12 9.94 5.38 12.37
CA LEU A 12 11.06 4.46 12.46
C LEU A 12 12.25 5.04 11.68
N ARG A 13 13.40 5.12 12.33
CA ARG A 13 14.62 5.63 11.67
C ARG A 13 15.14 4.59 10.67
N PRO A 14 15.86 5.01 9.62
CA PRO A 14 16.38 4.07 8.61
C PRO A 14 17.21 2.93 9.18
N GLU A 15 18.08 3.20 10.17
CA GLU A 15 18.89 2.19 10.82
C GLU A 15 18.05 1.18 11.61
N GLN A 16 16.92 1.60 12.17
CA GLN A 16 16.00 0.71 12.86
C GLN A 16 15.26 -0.18 11.88
N ARG A 17 14.86 0.35 10.72
CA ARG A 17 14.22 -0.43 9.65
C ARG A 17 15.15 -1.53 9.15
N GLU A 18 16.41 -1.19 8.94
CA GLU A 18 17.40 -2.15 8.48
C GLU A 18 17.68 -3.22 9.53
N LEU A 19 17.72 -2.85 10.80
CA LEU A 19 17.87 -3.80 11.90
C LEU A 19 16.72 -4.83 11.91
N ILE A 20 15.49 -4.35 11.83
CA ILE A 20 14.30 -5.21 11.85
C ILE A 20 14.30 -6.14 10.63
N ARG A 21 14.62 -5.62 9.46
CA ARG A 21 14.69 -6.43 8.25
C ARG A 21 15.77 -7.51 8.36
N ARG A 22 16.95 -7.16 8.85
CA ARG A 22 18.08 -8.08 8.96
C ARG A 22 17.87 -9.15 10.02
N GLU A 23 17.38 -8.75 11.20
CA GLU A 23 17.25 -9.66 12.34
C GLU A 23 15.97 -10.51 12.29
N PHE A 24 14.86 -9.97 11.74
CA PHE A 24 13.56 -10.61 11.78
C PHE A 24 12.99 -10.88 10.38
N GLY A 25 13.59 -10.37 9.33
CA GLY A 25 13.12 -10.55 7.97
C GLY A 25 11.87 -9.74 7.63
N TYR A 26 11.50 -8.73 8.42
CA TYR A 26 10.28 -7.94 8.21
C TYR A 26 10.58 -6.65 7.44
N PRO A 27 10.07 -6.50 6.21
CA PRO A 27 10.06 -5.19 5.58
C PRO A 27 9.12 -4.25 6.33
N THR A 28 9.53 -2.99 6.43
CA THR A 28 8.71 -1.92 7.03
C THR A 28 7.73 -1.42 5.97
N ILE A 29 6.43 -1.47 6.29
CA ILE A 29 5.36 -1.04 5.39
C ILE A 29 4.79 0.28 5.91
N THR A 30 4.87 1.31 5.09
CA THR A 30 4.20 2.58 5.32
C THR A 30 3.02 2.73 4.37
N TRP A 31 2.76 3.89 3.83
CA TRP A 31 1.62 4.15 2.95
C TRP A 31 1.94 5.22 1.93
N ASN A 32 1.13 5.30 0.89
CA ASN A 32 1.24 6.31 -0.15
C ASN A 32 0.13 7.36 -0.04
N VAL A 33 -1.02 6.97 0.51
CA VAL A 33 -2.20 7.83 0.64
C VAL A 33 -2.63 7.86 2.09
N ASP A 34 -2.57 9.03 2.69
CA ASP A 34 -3.04 9.29 4.05
C ASP A 34 -4.19 10.31 3.98
N PRO A 35 -5.44 9.88 4.19
CA PRO A 35 -6.58 10.79 4.17
C PRO A 35 -6.65 11.65 5.43
N GLU A 36 -5.76 11.45 6.38
CA GLU A 36 -5.77 12.11 7.68
C GLU A 36 -7.12 11.96 8.39
N ASP A 37 -7.70 10.77 8.31
CA ASP A 37 -9.00 10.45 8.90
C ASP A 37 -9.03 10.62 10.43
N TRP A 38 -7.87 10.51 11.06
CA TRP A 38 -7.71 10.74 12.49
C TRP A 38 -7.97 12.20 12.89
N LYS A 39 -7.91 13.13 11.98
CA LYS A 39 -8.30 14.54 12.18
C LYS A 39 -9.81 14.75 12.07
N ARG A 40 -10.56 13.70 11.75
CA ARG A 40 -12.02 13.71 11.61
C ARG A 40 -12.53 14.78 10.63
N PRO A 41 -12.06 14.79 9.39
CA PRO A 41 -12.48 15.80 8.41
C PRO A 41 -13.90 15.56 7.87
N GLY A 42 -14.53 14.41 8.18
CA GLY A 42 -15.85 14.02 7.70
C GLY A 42 -15.81 12.89 6.69
N VAL A 43 -16.93 12.15 6.59
CA VAL A 43 -17.06 10.95 5.74
C VAL A 43 -16.74 11.25 4.29
N GLY A 44 -17.33 12.29 3.72
CA GLY A 44 -17.12 12.64 2.30
C GLY A 44 -15.67 13.02 1.99
N VAL A 45 -15.00 13.72 2.91
CA VAL A 45 -13.61 14.12 2.73
C VAL A 45 -12.69 12.91 2.77
N VAL A 46 -12.93 11.97 3.69
CA VAL A 46 -12.16 10.73 3.77
C VAL A 46 -12.28 9.94 2.47
N THR A 47 -13.50 9.72 1.99
CA THR A 47 -13.76 9.05 0.71
C THR A 47 -13.04 9.74 -0.44
N GLN A 48 -13.20 11.05 -0.57
CA GLN A 48 -12.59 11.83 -1.63
C GLN A 48 -11.07 11.69 -1.64
N ARG A 49 -10.43 11.85 -0.49
CA ARG A 49 -8.97 11.78 -0.38
C ARG A 49 -8.43 10.39 -0.73
N LEU A 50 -9.10 9.34 -0.28
CA LEU A 50 -8.72 7.96 -0.60
C LEU A 50 -8.88 7.68 -2.10
N VAL A 51 -10.02 8.04 -2.67
CA VAL A 51 -10.32 7.78 -4.09
C VAL A 51 -9.40 8.59 -5.00
N GLU A 52 -9.24 9.87 -4.75
CA GLU A 52 -8.41 10.74 -5.59
C GLU A 52 -6.92 10.42 -5.47
N GLY A 53 -6.48 9.97 -4.30
CA GLY A 53 -5.09 9.60 -4.08
C GLY A 53 -4.71 8.22 -4.63
N ALA A 54 -5.68 7.36 -4.89
CA ALA A 54 -5.41 5.98 -5.28
C ALA A 54 -4.67 5.88 -6.61
N ARG A 55 -3.65 5.02 -6.65
CA ARG A 55 -2.85 4.70 -7.84
C ARG A 55 -2.58 3.21 -7.84
N PRO A 56 -2.36 2.58 -9.01
CA PRO A 56 -1.92 1.20 -9.06
C PRO A 56 -0.66 0.98 -8.22
N GLY A 57 -0.66 -0.07 -7.40
CA GLY A 57 0.46 -0.36 -6.49
C GLY A 57 0.49 0.47 -5.22
N GLY A 58 -0.47 1.36 -5.02
CA GLY A 58 -0.54 2.22 -3.84
C GLY A 58 -1.06 1.51 -2.59
N ILE A 59 -0.67 2.03 -1.44
CA ILE A 59 -1.16 1.60 -0.12
C ILE A 59 -1.89 2.77 0.50
N LEU A 60 -3.19 2.59 0.76
CA LEU A 60 -4.07 3.58 1.34
C LEU A 60 -4.23 3.28 2.83
N LEU A 61 -4.03 4.32 3.66
CA LEU A 61 -4.14 4.21 5.09
C LEU A 61 -5.53 4.61 5.56
N ALA A 62 -6.10 3.86 6.50
CA ALA A 62 -7.34 4.21 7.17
C ALA A 62 -7.38 3.59 8.56
N HIS A 63 -8.04 4.23 9.50
CA HIS A 63 -8.10 3.81 10.90
C HIS A 63 -9.52 3.40 11.29
N ASP A 64 -9.70 2.14 11.66
CA ASP A 64 -11.01 1.56 12.00
C ASP A 64 -11.54 1.99 13.37
N ILE A 65 -10.74 2.69 14.15
CA ILE A 65 -11.15 3.24 15.45
C ILE A 65 -12.04 4.49 15.34
N HIS A 66 -12.17 5.05 14.13
CA HIS A 66 -12.97 6.25 13.88
C HIS A 66 -14.25 5.88 13.12
N ALA A 67 -15.40 6.15 13.74
CA ALA A 67 -16.69 5.84 13.10
C ALA A 67 -16.87 6.47 11.72
N PRO A 68 -16.49 7.73 11.47
CA PRO A 68 -16.58 8.30 10.11
C PRO A 68 -15.76 7.55 9.07
N THR A 69 -14.61 7.00 9.44
CA THR A 69 -13.77 6.19 8.55
C THR A 69 -14.50 4.90 8.16
N ILE A 70 -15.09 4.21 9.15
CA ILE A 70 -15.88 3.00 8.89
C ILE A 70 -17.06 3.31 7.97
N THR A 71 -17.76 4.41 8.21
CA THR A 71 -18.88 4.83 7.36
C THR A 71 -18.43 5.15 5.92
N ALA A 72 -17.23 5.68 5.76
CA ALA A 72 -16.68 6.02 4.44
C ALA A 72 -16.27 4.79 3.62
N MET A 73 -15.95 3.66 4.26
CA MET A 73 -15.33 2.51 3.60
C MET A 73 -16.19 1.87 2.50
N PRO A 74 -17.48 1.55 2.70
CA PRO A 74 -18.24 0.89 1.64
C PRO A 74 -18.26 1.68 0.34
N GLY A 75 -18.56 2.97 0.39
CA GLY A 75 -18.58 3.83 -0.80
C GLY A 75 -17.20 4.01 -1.42
N THR A 76 -16.16 4.11 -0.59
CA THR A 76 -14.76 4.20 -1.06
C THR A 76 -14.37 2.94 -1.83
N LEU A 77 -14.63 1.77 -1.27
CA LEU A 77 -14.30 0.50 -1.90
C LEU A 77 -15.06 0.29 -3.19
N ASP A 78 -16.35 0.61 -3.21
CA ASP A 78 -17.20 0.49 -4.41
C ASP A 78 -16.68 1.40 -5.52
N GLU A 79 -16.33 2.63 -5.21
CA GLU A 79 -15.81 3.58 -6.20
C GLU A 79 -14.45 3.14 -6.76
N LEU A 80 -13.57 2.63 -5.93
CA LEU A 80 -12.27 2.12 -6.37
C LEU A 80 -12.44 0.89 -7.26
N LEU A 81 -13.35 -0.03 -6.92
CA LEU A 81 -13.68 -1.17 -7.78
C LEU A 81 -14.24 -0.70 -9.12
N ARG A 82 -15.14 0.29 -9.12
CA ARG A 82 -15.70 0.88 -10.34
C ARG A 82 -14.63 1.48 -11.24
N ARG A 83 -13.57 2.03 -10.66
CA ARG A 83 -12.43 2.58 -11.39
C ARG A 83 -11.43 1.51 -11.88
N GLY A 84 -11.70 0.25 -11.60
CA GLY A 84 -10.89 -0.86 -12.07
C GLY A 84 -9.77 -1.29 -11.14
N PHE A 85 -9.71 -0.77 -9.92
CA PHE A 85 -8.74 -1.22 -8.93
C PHE A 85 -9.11 -2.59 -8.37
N ARG A 86 -8.10 -3.36 -8.05
CA ARG A 86 -8.22 -4.63 -7.33
C ARG A 86 -7.54 -4.48 -5.97
N PHE A 87 -8.15 -5.04 -4.94
CA PHE A 87 -7.59 -5.06 -3.60
C PHE A 87 -6.78 -6.32 -3.39
N VAL A 88 -5.62 -6.17 -2.81
CA VAL A 88 -4.73 -7.29 -2.47
C VAL A 88 -4.15 -7.06 -1.08
N THR A 89 -3.62 -8.11 -0.47
CA THR A 89 -2.84 -7.97 0.75
C THR A 89 -1.50 -7.29 0.46
N VAL A 90 -0.87 -6.73 1.49
CA VAL A 90 0.46 -6.13 1.34
C VAL A 90 1.47 -7.17 0.85
N SER A 91 1.42 -8.38 1.36
CA SER A 91 2.31 -9.47 0.93
C SER A 91 2.12 -9.81 -0.55
N GLU A 92 0.88 -9.86 -1.02
CA GLU A 92 0.58 -10.06 -2.45
C GLU A 92 1.12 -8.91 -3.30
N LEU A 93 0.96 -7.67 -2.84
CA LEU A 93 1.45 -6.49 -3.54
C LEU A 93 2.98 -6.53 -3.70
N ILE A 94 3.71 -6.89 -2.65
CA ILE A 94 5.15 -7.05 -2.69
C ILE A 94 5.54 -8.12 -3.73
N ASN A 95 4.85 -9.25 -3.73
CA ASN A 95 5.11 -10.34 -4.68
C ASN A 95 4.87 -9.91 -6.13
N ILE A 96 3.80 -9.17 -6.39
CA ILE A 96 3.51 -8.63 -7.73
C ILE A 96 4.63 -7.68 -8.17
N GLU A 97 5.05 -6.78 -7.31
CA GLU A 97 6.11 -5.81 -7.60
C GLU A 97 7.45 -6.51 -7.89
N GLN A 98 7.84 -7.49 -7.07
CA GLN A 98 9.05 -8.28 -7.29
C GLN A 98 8.99 -9.05 -8.60
N SER A 99 7.84 -9.62 -8.94
CA SER A 99 7.65 -10.34 -10.21
C SER A 99 7.81 -9.41 -11.42
N GLN A 100 7.31 -8.17 -11.32
CA GLN A 100 7.48 -7.16 -12.36
C GLN A 100 8.94 -6.74 -12.52
N ILE A 101 9.65 -6.55 -11.42
CA ILE A 101 11.09 -6.24 -11.43
C ILE A 101 11.88 -7.38 -12.10
N HIS A 102 11.61 -8.63 -11.72
CA HIS A 102 12.25 -9.79 -12.32
C HIS A 102 11.98 -9.89 -13.82
N ALA A 103 10.76 -9.64 -14.27
CA ALA A 103 10.42 -9.64 -15.67
C ALA A 103 11.16 -8.55 -16.44
N GLN A 104 11.30 -7.35 -15.89
CA GLN A 104 12.05 -6.26 -16.50
C GLN A 104 13.54 -6.57 -16.59
N VAL A 105 14.14 -7.13 -15.56
CA VAL A 105 15.55 -7.55 -15.56
C VAL A 105 15.79 -8.63 -16.60
N ALA A 106 14.92 -9.65 -16.65
CA ALA A 106 15.02 -10.72 -17.64
C ALA A 106 14.92 -10.17 -19.08
N ALA A 107 13.99 -9.24 -19.33
CA ALA A 107 13.85 -8.59 -20.64
C ALA A 107 15.09 -7.78 -21.01
N ALA A 108 15.70 -7.08 -20.05
CA ALA A 108 16.89 -6.26 -20.26
C ALA A 108 18.15 -7.11 -20.53
N THR A 109 18.20 -8.34 -20.02
CA THR A 109 19.36 -9.24 -20.15
C THR A 109 19.19 -10.29 -21.25
N SER A 110 18.00 -10.46 -21.81
CA SER A 110 17.74 -11.40 -22.88
C SER A 110 18.39 -10.93 -24.20
N PRO A 111 19.01 -11.84 -24.98
CA PRO A 111 19.50 -11.46 -26.29
C PRO A 111 18.36 -11.00 -27.20
N LEU A 112 18.65 -10.05 -28.07
CA LEU A 112 17.68 -9.58 -29.07
C LEU A 112 17.19 -10.77 -29.90
N PRO A 113 15.89 -10.83 -30.25
CA PRO A 113 15.42 -11.88 -31.15
C PRO A 113 16.19 -11.81 -32.48
N GLN A 114 16.76 -12.93 -32.89
CA GLN A 114 17.35 -13.06 -34.22
C GLN A 114 16.21 -13.16 -35.23
N ARG A 115 16.25 -12.29 -36.17
CA ARG A 115 15.32 -12.36 -37.31
C ARG A 115 15.84 -13.32 -38.37
#